data_23de003c5b82fdfaf2492d5451a0f588
#
_entry.id   23de003c5b82fdfaf2492d5451a0f588
#
_cell.length_a   1.000
_cell.length_b   1.000
_cell.length_c   1.000
_cell.angle_alpha   90.00
_cell.angle_beta   90.00
_cell.angle_gamma   90.00
#
_symmetry.space_group_name_H-M   'P 1'
#
loop_
_entity.id
_entity.type
_entity.pdbx_description
1 polymer ?
#
loop_
_entity_poly.entity_id
_entity_poly.type
_entity_poly.pdbx_seq_one_letter_code
_entity_poly.pdbx_strand_id
1 'polypeptide(L)'
;MRWKPRLRARVGAGLAAAVCLGVAPAAAQAAPPTLAQLVGQRLVVAMKGTRANAPLLARTRAGQVGGVILFSNNVVSKAQVARLTAALQAAAHAGGRPPLIIATDQEGGLVRRIPWAPPKRSAAELGTLPSSVSQTSGTNTGAALHAIGINLDLAPVADVPAGPADFIEQQRRAFSTSRFTVARDAAAFAKGLEQGGTLPTMKHFPGLGLATVSTDQAVVRIDLGRSRLIRALLPYQVAFRQTLGPVVMLSTAVYPALDSHAAAWSRPIIHGLLRGTLAFSGTTITDSLDAAAAARGLTDPVVALRSAEAGADLLLVTGSQATSKGVYASLLAAAQAGTLPRSRLTASYNRILGLKSRL
;
A
#
# COMPACT_ATOMS: atom_id res chain seq x y z
N MET A 1 -75.78 22.62 -59.66
CA MET A 1 -74.58 23.46 -59.52
C MET A 1 -73.53 22.69 -58.68
N ARG A 2 -72.47 22.16 -59.33
CA ARG A 2 -71.43 21.36 -58.68
C ARG A 2 -70.13 22.17 -58.68
N TRP A 3 -69.66 22.51 -57.54
CA TRP A 3 -68.39 23.25 -57.33
C TRP A 3 -67.23 22.24 -57.18
N LYS A 4 -66.16 22.41 -57.98
CA LYS A 4 -64.92 21.64 -57.92
C LYS A 4 -63.86 22.46 -57.20
N PRO A 5 -63.13 21.94 -56.21
CA PRO A 5 -62.00 22.64 -55.68
C PRO A 5 -60.70 22.30 -56.45
N ARG A 6 -59.91 23.34 -56.68
CA ARG A 6 -58.61 23.30 -57.37
C ARG A 6 -57.52 22.82 -56.33
N LEU A 7 -56.84 21.76 -56.69
CA LEU A 7 -55.58 21.34 -55.97
C LEU A 7 -54.46 22.34 -56.35
N ARG A 8 -53.81 22.91 -55.34
CA ARG A 8 -52.53 23.59 -55.44
C ARG A 8 -51.39 22.60 -55.02
N ALA A 9 -50.52 22.33 -56.00
CA ALA A 9 -49.27 21.57 -55.69
C ALA A 9 -48.29 22.45 -54.89
N ARG A 10 -47.86 21.98 -53.77
CA ARG A 10 -46.75 22.55 -53.00
C ARG A 10 -45.46 21.78 -53.36
N VAL A 11 -44.53 22.46 -53.97
CA VAL A 11 -43.16 22.02 -54.20
C VAL A 11 -42.46 22.10 -52.85
N GLY A 12 -42.14 20.93 -52.24
CA GLY A 12 -41.33 20.82 -51.03
C GLY A 12 -39.87 20.78 -51.43
N ALA A 13 -39.09 21.79 -51.07
CA ALA A 13 -37.63 21.76 -51.15
C ALA A 13 -37.11 20.87 -50.01
N GLY A 14 -36.58 19.68 -50.33
CA GLY A 14 -35.92 18.79 -49.37
C GLY A 14 -34.52 19.30 -49.05
N LEU A 15 -34.27 19.76 -47.84
CA LEU A 15 -32.94 19.96 -47.30
C LEU A 15 -32.36 18.59 -46.97
N ALA A 16 -31.34 18.13 -47.72
CA ALA A 16 -30.50 17.00 -47.36
C ALA A 16 -29.52 17.44 -46.27
N ALA A 17 -29.76 17.04 -45.01
CA ALA A 17 -28.80 17.20 -43.93
C ALA A 17 -27.71 16.13 -44.06
N ALA A 18 -26.50 16.55 -44.45
CA ALA A 18 -25.32 15.69 -44.43
C ALA A 18 -24.91 15.45 -42.98
N VAL A 19 -25.17 14.24 -42.45
CA VAL A 19 -24.64 13.79 -41.16
C VAL A 19 -23.18 13.45 -41.34
N CYS A 20 -22.29 14.36 -40.97
CA CYS A 20 -20.87 14.05 -40.79
C CYS A 20 -20.70 13.15 -39.53
N LEU A 21 -20.61 11.87 -39.75
CA LEU A 21 -20.14 10.92 -38.71
C LEU A 21 -18.66 11.22 -38.42
N GLY A 22 -18.42 12.05 -37.42
CA GLY A 22 -17.08 12.26 -36.87
C GLY A 22 -16.57 10.96 -36.27
N VAL A 23 -15.64 10.29 -36.95
CA VAL A 23 -14.88 9.18 -36.37
C VAL A 23 -14.03 9.75 -35.24
N ALA A 24 -14.46 9.56 -33.98
CA ALA A 24 -13.64 9.90 -32.84
C ALA A 24 -12.31 9.11 -32.96
N PRO A 25 -11.14 9.75 -32.79
CA PRO A 25 -9.87 9.03 -32.82
C PRO A 25 -9.89 7.96 -31.73
N ALA A 26 -9.66 6.70 -32.14
CA ALA A 26 -9.49 5.61 -31.19
C ALA A 26 -8.40 6.00 -30.21
N ALA A 27 -8.72 6.03 -28.91
CA ALA A 27 -7.73 6.31 -27.88
C ALA A 27 -6.58 5.32 -28.07
N ALA A 28 -5.38 5.83 -28.37
CA ALA A 28 -4.19 5.01 -28.55
C ALA A 28 -4.01 4.18 -27.30
N GLN A 29 -4.14 2.86 -27.40
CA GLN A 29 -3.90 1.95 -26.28
C GLN A 29 -2.45 2.16 -25.82
N ALA A 30 -2.29 2.54 -24.55
CA ALA A 30 -0.96 2.71 -23.98
C ALA A 30 -0.17 1.41 -24.14
N ALA A 31 1.08 1.53 -24.62
CA ALA A 31 1.95 0.36 -24.79
C ALA A 31 2.06 -0.44 -23.49
N PRO A 32 2.07 -1.77 -23.54
CA PRO A 32 2.16 -2.61 -22.35
C PRO A 32 3.45 -2.28 -21.58
N PRO A 33 3.41 -2.32 -20.22
CA PRO A 33 4.55 -1.97 -19.41
C PRO A 33 5.76 -2.87 -19.69
N THR A 34 6.94 -2.29 -19.75
CA THR A 34 8.22 -3.02 -19.90
C THR A 34 8.54 -3.81 -18.62
N LEU A 35 9.43 -4.79 -18.67
CA LEU A 35 9.92 -5.50 -17.47
C LEU A 35 10.50 -4.52 -16.44
N ALA A 36 11.25 -3.51 -16.91
CA ALA A 36 11.81 -2.46 -16.07
C ALA A 36 10.72 -1.70 -15.27
N GLN A 37 9.59 -1.40 -15.91
CA GLN A 37 8.46 -0.74 -15.25
C GLN A 37 7.69 -1.68 -14.32
N LEU A 38 7.46 -2.94 -14.73
CA LEU A 38 6.82 -3.94 -13.89
C LEU A 38 7.58 -4.17 -12.58
N VAL A 39 8.91 -4.18 -12.65
CA VAL A 39 9.81 -4.30 -11.49
C VAL A 39 9.79 -3.02 -10.66
N GLY A 40 10.02 -1.86 -11.30
CA GLY A 40 10.18 -0.59 -10.60
C GLY A 40 8.93 -0.15 -9.84
N GLN A 41 7.73 -0.39 -10.40
CA GLN A 41 6.46 -0.03 -9.75
C GLN A 41 6.19 -0.81 -8.46
N ARG A 42 6.93 -1.86 -8.18
CA ARG A 42 6.86 -2.64 -6.94
C ARG A 42 7.70 -2.06 -5.80
N LEU A 43 8.63 -1.14 -6.07
CA LEU A 43 9.56 -0.62 -5.07
C LEU A 43 8.97 0.60 -4.35
N VAL A 44 8.82 0.49 -3.03
CA VAL A 44 8.60 1.62 -2.12
C VAL A 44 9.91 1.87 -1.38
N VAL A 45 10.54 3.02 -1.64
CA VAL A 45 11.91 3.28 -1.19
C VAL A 45 12.00 4.43 -0.21
N ALA A 46 12.93 4.35 0.75
CA ALA A 46 13.26 5.50 1.58
C ALA A 46 14.08 6.53 0.81
N MET A 47 14.05 7.76 1.30
CA MET A 47 14.89 8.84 0.81
C MET A 47 15.68 9.50 1.95
N LYS A 48 16.80 10.11 1.63
CA LYS A 48 17.61 10.87 2.57
C LYS A 48 17.34 12.38 2.41
N GLY A 49 17.20 13.07 3.53
CA GLY A 49 17.01 14.53 3.57
C GLY A 49 15.57 14.99 3.33
N THR A 50 15.38 16.30 3.24
CA THR A 50 14.07 16.95 3.21
C THR A 50 13.63 17.42 1.82
N ARG A 51 14.41 17.08 0.79
CA ARG A 51 14.13 17.36 -0.63
C ARG A 51 14.51 16.14 -1.48
N ALA A 52 13.70 15.84 -2.48
CA ALA A 52 14.03 14.80 -3.43
C ALA A 52 15.27 15.23 -4.27
N ASN A 53 16.30 14.39 -4.25
CA ASN A 53 17.50 14.64 -5.05
C ASN A 53 17.32 14.25 -6.52
N ALA A 54 18.17 14.78 -7.39
CA ALA A 54 18.10 14.55 -8.82
C ALA A 54 18.11 13.05 -9.21
N PRO A 55 18.95 12.18 -8.60
CA PRO A 55 18.93 10.74 -8.88
C PRO A 55 17.59 10.06 -8.54
N LEU A 56 16.93 10.42 -7.43
CA LEU A 56 15.61 9.86 -7.07
C LEU A 56 14.55 10.32 -8.06
N LEU A 57 14.53 11.62 -8.40
CA LEU A 57 13.59 12.16 -9.39
C LEU A 57 13.76 11.52 -10.77
N ALA A 58 15.01 11.29 -11.21
CA ALA A 58 15.30 10.59 -12.47
C ALA A 58 14.77 9.15 -12.47
N ARG A 59 15.01 8.39 -11.39
CA ARG A 59 14.47 7.02 -11.21
C ARG A 59 12.94 7.00 -11.19
N THR A 60 12.32 7.97 -10.51
CA THR A 60 10.86 8.11 -10.48
C THR A 60 10.31 8.36 -11.88
N ARG A 61 10.89 9.29 -12.62
CA ARG A 61 10.52 9.58 -14.03
C ARG A 61 10.69 8.35 -14.93
N ALA A 62 11.75 7.58 -14.73
CA ALA A 62 12.02 6.34 -15.49
C ALA A 62 11.08 5.17 -15.09
N GLY A 63 10.26 5.30 -14.03
CA GLY A 63 9.39 4.25 -13.53
C GLY A 63 10.11 3.15 -12.74
N GLN A 64 11.32 3.42 -12.25
CA GLN A 64 12.13 2.50 -11.43
C GLN A 64 11.78 2.55 -9.94
N VAL A 65 10.82 3.39 -9.56
CA VAL A 65 10.32 3.57 -8.20
C VAL A 65 8.80 3.70 -8.28
N GLY A 66 8.09 2.88 -7.53
CA GLY A 66 6.63 2.87 -7.44
C GLY A 66 6.10 3.67 -6.27
N GLY A 67 6.92 3.90 -5.25
CA GLY A 67 6.56 4.70 -4.08
C GLY A 67 7.78 5.18 -3.29
N VAL A 68 7.55 6.15 -2.40
CA VAL A 68 8.53 6.67 -1.44
C VAL A 68 7.91 6.66 -0.05
N ILE A 69 8.66 6.17 0.95
CA ILE A 69 8.29 6.29 2.36
C ILE A 69 9.02 7.49 2.98
N LEU A 70 8.28 8.29 3.76
CA LEU A 70 8.81 9.43 4.50
C LEU A 70 8.88 9.09 6.00
N PHE A 71 10.03 9.33 6.58
CA PHE A 71 10.30 9.24 8.02
C PHE A 71 10.44 10.63 8.64
N SER A 72 10.52 10.71 9.97
CA SER A 72 10.62 11.99 10.70
C SER A 72 11.79 12.87 10.23
N ASN A 73 12.90 12.30 9.81
CA ASN A 73 14.08 13.00 9.26
C ASN A 73 13.85 13.63 7.87
N ASN A 74 12.73 13.31 7.22
CA ASN A 74 12.31 13.95 5.97
C ASN A 74 11.35 15.14 6.20
N VAL A 75 10.98 15.42 7.46
CA VAL A 75 9.86 16.28 7.82
C VAL A 75 10.36 17.50 8.60
N VAL A 76 10.08 18.70 8.11
CA VAL A 76 10.42 19.98 8.76
C VAL A 76 9.16 20.82 8.99
N SER A 77 8.31 20.97 7.97
CA SER A 77 7.08 21.75 8.04
C SER A 77 6.06 21.25 7.01
N LYS A 78 4.77 21.60 7.23
CA LYS A 78 3.68 21.28 6.28
C LYS A 78 4.04 21.71 4.84
N ALA A 79 4.47 22.96 4.67
CA ALA A 79 4.82 23.51 3.37
C ALA A 79 6.02 22.82 2.74
N GLN A 80 7.01 22.40 3.55
CA GLN A 80 8.16 21.64 3.03
C GLN A 80 7.74 20.26 2.54
N VAL A 81 6.96 19.49 3.33
CA VAL A 81 6.49 18.16 2.93
C VAL A 81 5.60 18.25 1.69
N ALA A 82 4.65 19.21 1.63
CA ALA A 82 3.82 19.41 0.45
C ALA A 82 4.64 19.70 -0.82
N ARG A 83 5.70 20.51 -0.74
CA ARG A 83 6.61 20.73 -1.88
C ARG A 83 7.40 19.47 -2.25
N LEU A 84 7.82 18.68 -1.27
CA LEU A 84 8.54 17.43 -1.50
C LEU A 84 7.64 16.41 -2.23
N THR A 85 6.44 16.18 -1.74
CA THR A 85 5.49 15.24 -2.34
C THR A 85 5.06 15.68 -3.74
N ALA A 86 4.79 16.98 -3.95
CA ALA A 86 4.50 17.56 -5.26
C ALA A 86 5.64 17.35 -6.27
N ALA A 87 6.90 17.55 -5.85
CA ALA A 87 8.06 17.33 -6.72
C ALA A 87 8.22 15.85 -7.14
N LEU A 88 7.93 14.91 -6.22
CA LEU A 88 7.94 13.48 -6.51
C LEU A 88 6.82 13.09 -7.48
N GLN A 89 5.60 13.59 -7.28
CA GLN A 89 4.47 13.35 -8.19
C GLN A 89 4.72 13.97 -9.57
N ALA A 90 5.26 15.19 -9.62
CA ALA A 90 5.62 15.84 -10.88
C ALA A 90 6.65 15.03 -11.68
N ALA A 91 7.63 14.41 -11.00
CA ALA A 91 8.60 13.54 -11.67
C ALA A 91 7.94 12.27 -12.24
N ALA A 92 7.00 11.64 -11.52
CA ALA A 92 6.23 10.50 -12.02
C ALA A 92 5.40 10.91 -13.25
N HIS A 93 4.65 11.99 -13.14
CA HIS A 93 3.82 12.53 -14.22
C HIS A 93 4.64 12.87 -15.48
N ALA A 94 5.77 13.56 -15.33
CA ALA A 94 6.68 13.90 -16.42
C ALA A 94 7.27 12.68 -17.14
N GLY A 95 7.28 11.52 -16.48
CA GLY A 95 7.65 10.24 -17.08
C GLY A 95 6.50 9.46 -17.69
N GLY A 96 5.26 9.97 -17.64
CA GLY A 96 4.06 9.22 -18.01
C GLY A 96 3.82 8.00 -17.12
N ARG A 97 4.17 8.11 -15.81
CA ARG A 97 4.01 7.02 -14.83
C ARG A 97 2.71 7.18 -14.04
N PRO A 98 2.16 6.06 -13.52
CA PRO A 98 1.07 6.14 -12.56
C PRO A 98 1.45 7.00 -11.34
N PRO A 99 0.48 7.55 -10.60
CA PRO A 99 0.76 8.30 -9.37
C PRO A 99 1.71 7.54 -8.45
N LEU A 100 2.61 8.27 -7.79
CA LEU A 100 3.56 7.67 -6.85
C LEU A 100 2.87 7.41 -5.51
N ILE A 101 3.11 6.24 -4.91
CA ILE A 101 2.75 6.01 -3.52
C ILE A 101 3.68 6.87 -2.65
N ILE A 102 3.11 7.72 -1.81
CA ILE A 102 3.85 8.47 -0.78
C ILE A 102 3.36 7.94 0.57
N ALA A 103 4.19 7.16 1.23
CA ALA A 103 3.85 6.47 2.48
C ALA A 103 4.49 7.12 3.71
N THR A 104 3.90 6.90 4.88
CA THR A 104 4.49 7.19 6.19
C THR A 104 3.88 6.27 7.25
N ASP A 105 4.47 6.22 8.47
CA ASP A 105 3.89 5.59 9.64
C ASP A 105 3.28 6.65 10.55
N GLN A 106 1.98 6.73 10.61
CA GLN A 106 1.25 7.68 11.48
C GLN A 106 0.25 6.92 12.35
N GLU A 107 0.75 5.99 13.19
CA GLU A 107 -0.07 5.14 14.06
C GLU A 107 -0.68 5.91 15.25
N GLY A 108 0.00 6.93 15.71
CA GLY A 108 -0.25 7.62 16.97
C GLY A 108 0.75 7.22 18.07
N GLY A 109 0.61 7.82 19.25
CA GLY A 109 1.51 7.54 20.38
C GLY A 109 2.98 7.73 20.01
N LEU A 110 3.78 6.66 20.14
CA LEU A 110 5.23 6.69 19.87
C LEU A 110 5.57 6.66 18.36
N VAL A 111 4.65 6.19 17.51
CA VAL A 111 4.88 6.05 16.06
C VAL A 111 4.12 7.14 15.31
N ARG A 112 4.72 8.31 15.25
CA ARG A 112 4.20 9.50 14.59
C ARG A 112 5.33 10.19 13.83
N ARG A 113 5.30 10.07 12.49
CA ARG A 113 6.36 10.67 11.65
C ARG A 113 6.07 12.12 11.31
N ILE A 114 4.78 12.51 11.32
CA ILE A 114 4.32 13.87 11.04
C ILE A 114 3.86 14.51 12.37
N PRO A 115 4.69 15.36 13.02
CA PRO A 115 4.47 15.79 14.41
C PRO A 115 3.17 16.56 14.64
N TRP A 116 2.70 17.31 13.64
CA TRP A 116 1.47 18.10 13.72
C TRP A 116 0.21 17.32 13.31
N ALA A 117 0.35 16.16 12.66
CA ALA A 117 -0.80 15.34 12.27
C ALA A 117 -1.30 14.49 13.45
N PRO A 118 -2.62 14.25 13.57
CA PRO A 118 -3.16 13.27 14.48
C PRO A 118 -2.78 11.84 14.05
N PRO A 119 -3.07 10.81 14.90
CA PRO A 119 -3.56 10.95 16.24
C PRO A 119 -2.42 11.21 17.23
N LYS A 120 -2.69 11.96 18.29
CA LYS A 120 -1.75 12.07 19.42
C LYS A 120 -1.84 10.84 20.31
N ARG A 121 -3.07 10.29 20.46
CA ARG A 121 -3.32 9.07 21.25
C ARG A 121 -2.66 7.86 20.60
N SER A 122 -2.16 6.97 21.44
CA SER A 122 -1.74 5.63 21.04
C SER A 122 -2.94 4.75 20.67
N ALA A 123 -2.71 3.66 19.96
CA ALA A 123 -3.75 2.67 19.70
C ALA A 123 -4.32 2.09 21.01
N ALA A 124 -3.48 1.84 22.03
CA ALA A 124 -3.93 1.37 23.34
C ALA A 124 -4.91 2.35 24.02
N GLU A 125 -4.69 3.67 23.91
CA GLU A 125 -5.63 4.67 24.42
C GLU A 125 -6.92 4.69 23.60
N LEU A 126 -6.83 4.57 22.28
CA LEU A 126 -8.03 4.52 21.41
C LEU A 126 -8.87 3.28 21.72
N GLY A 127 -8.26 2.13 21.96
CA GLY A 127 -8.94 0.86 22.26
C GLY A 127 -9.76 0.86 23.56
N THR A 128 -9.53 1.82 24.47
CA THR A 128 -10.35 2.03 25.68
C THR A 128 -11.58 2.91 25.45
N LEU A 129 -11.73 3.49 24.27
CA LEU A 129 -12.77 4.43 23.91
C LEU A 129 -13.80 3.78 22.95
N PRO A 130 -14.97 4.42 22.73
CA PRO A 130 -15.87 3.99 21.66
C PRO A 130 -15.18 4.00 20.29
N SER A 131 -15.48 3.01 19.45
CA SER A 131 -14.83 2.87 18.12
C SER A 131 -15.06 4.05 17.16
N SER A 132 -16.10 4.84 17.40
CA SER A 132 -16.33 6.12 16.70
C SER A 132 -15.18 7.11 16.92
N VAL A 133 -14.48 7.06 18.08
CA VAL A 133 -13.28 7.87 18.35
C VAL A 133 -12.10 7.38 17.51
N SER A 134 -11.94 6.06 17.36
CA SER A 134 -10.93 5.47 16.46
C SER A 134 -11.20 5.86 15.01
N GLN A 135 -12.46 5.82 14.54
CA GLN A 135 -12.83 6.25 13.19
C GLN A 135 -12.56 7.74 12.98
N THR A 136 -13.00 8.61 13.90
CA THR A 136 -12.74 10.07 13.84
C THR A 136 -11.25 10.37 13.84
N SER A 137 -10.47 9.64 14.66
CA SER A 137 -9.00 9.76 14.68
C SER A 137 -8.41 9.40 13.32
N GLY A 138 -8.85 8.31 12.70
CA GLY A 138 -8.46 7.92 11.36
C GLY A 138 -8.82 8.98 10.31
N THR A 139 -10.05 9.54 10.33
CA THR A 139 -10.50 10.57 9.39
C THR A 139 -9.63 11.83 9.49
N ASN A 140 -9.38 12.29 10.70
CA ASN A 140 -8.55 13.47 10.91
C ASN A 140 -7.07 13.22 10.52
N THR A 141 -6.56 12.01 10.75
CA THR A 141 -5.22 11.60 10.33
C THR A 141 -5.14 11.57 8.80
N GLY A 142 -6.08 10.90 8.15
CA GLY A 142 -6.14 10.82 6.69
C GLY A 142 -6.18 12.19 6.04
N ALA A 143 -7.06 13.07 6.51
CA ALA A 143 -7.16 14.44 5.99
C ALA A 143 -5.86 15.25 6.18
N ALA A 144 -5.20 15.10 7.34
CA ALA A 144 -3.95 15.81 7.61
C ALA A 144 -2.78 15.32 6.75
N LEU A 145 -2.72 14.03 6.45
CA LEU A 145 -1.73 13.41 5.57
C LEU A 145 -2.00 13.75 4.10
N HIS A 146 -3.25 13.61 3.66
CA HIS A 146 -3.68 13.95 2.31
C HIS A 146 -3.37 15.40 1.95
N ALA A 147 -3.62 16.34 2.86
CA ALA A 147 -3.35 17.77 2.67
C ALA A 147 -1.88 18.12 2.40
N ILE A 148 -0.94 17.21 2.67
CA ILE A 148 0.48 17.36 2.39
C ILE A 148 0.99 16.36 1.34
N GLY A 149 0.05 15.70 0.62
CA GLY A 149 0.33 14.79 -0.48
C GLY A 149 0.86 13.41 -0.06
N ILE A 150 0.69 13.00 1.21
CA ILE A 150 0.88 11.63 1.67
C ILE A 150 -0.42 10.87 1.42
N ASN A 151 -0.36 9.75 0.70
CA ASN A 151 -1.53 9.02 0.21
C ASN A 151 -1.64 7.58 0.70
N LEU A 152 -0.65 7.09 1.46
CA LEU A 152 -0.67 5.79 2.12
C LEU A 152 -0.16 5.94 3.56
N ASP A 153 -0.99 5.55 4.53
CA ASP A 153 -0.54 5.40 5.91
C ASP A 153 -0.24 3.93 6.21
N LEU A 154 0.96 3.65 6.71
CA LEU A 154 1.32 2.32 7.18
C LEU A 154 0.73 2.09 8.59
N ALA A 155 -0.56 2.27 8.71
CA ALA A 155 -1.42 2.11 9.88
C ALA A 155 -2.84 1.71 9.43
N PRO A 156 -3.62 1.07 10.30
CA PRO A 156 -3.39 0.75 11.71
C PRO A 156 -2.65 -0.56 11.95
N VAL A 157 -2.14 -0.71 13.19
CA VAL A 157 -1.67 -2.00 13.72
C VAL A 157 -2.88 -2.89 14.02
N ALA A 158 -2.87 -4.10 13.45
CA ALA A 158 -3.92 -5.12 13.61
C ALA A 158 -3.46 -6.30 14.48
N ASP A 159 -2.29 -6.17 15.10
CA ASP A 159 -1.70 -7.19 15.94
C ASP A 159 -2.46 -7.34 17.26
N VAL A 160 -2.57 -8.60 17.74
CA VAL A 160 -3.26 -8.95 18.98
C VAL A 160 -2.21 -9.50 19.95
N PRO A 161 -1.67 -8.70 20.88
CA PRO A 161 -0.74 -9.18 21.90
C PRO A 161 -1.45 -10.06 22.92
N ALA A 162 -0.68 -10.90 23.62
CA ALA A 162 -1.18 -11.72 24.72
C ALA A 162 -1.00 -11.05 26.07
N GLY A 163 -0.02 -10.17 26.21
CA GLY A 163 0.27 -9.52 27.49
C GLY A 163 1.39 -8.49 27.44
N PRO A 164 1.77 -7.97 28.62
CA PRO A 164 2.68 -6.84 28.75
C PRO A 164 4.13 -7.13 28.35
N ALA A 165 4.50 -8.40 28.17
CA ALA A 165 5.84 -8.80 27.70
C ALA A 165 5.98 -8.65 26.17
N ASP A 166 4.89 -8.52 25.45
CA ASP A 166 4.89 -8.45 24.00
C ASP A 166 5.32 -7.06 23.51
N PHE A 167 6.21 -7.01 22.52
CA PHE A 167 6.82 -5.79 21.99
C PHE A 167 5.78 -4.74 21.53
N ILE A 168 4.75 -5.19 20.83
CA ILE A 168 3.67 -4.30 20.34
C ILE A 168 2.88 -3.68 21.50
N GLU A 169 2.66 -4.46 22.59
CA GLU A 169 1.97 -3.98 23.80
C GLU A 169 2.85 -3.00 24.58
N GLN A 170 4.13 -3.33 24.79
CA GLN A 170 5.09 -2.43 25.46
C GLN A 170 5.15 -1.05 24.81
N GLN A 171 5.02 -1.00 23.49
CA GLN A 171 5.00 0.25 22.74
C GLN A 171 3.60 0.89 22.62
N ARG A 172 2.57 0.28 23.25
CA ARG A 172 1.18 0.77 23.23
C ARG A 172 0.63 0.91 21.80
N ARG A 173 1.08 0.05 20.87
CA ARG A 173 0.72 0.09 19.45
C ARG A 173 -0.49 -0.79 19.11
N ALA A 174 -0.87 -1.73 19.98
CA ALA A 174 -2.10 -2.50 19.84
C ALA A 174 -3.30 -1.75 20.46
N PHE A 175 -4.48 -1.88 19.86
CA PHE A 175 -5.71 -1.33 20.43
C PHE A 175 -6.12 -2.07 21.71
N SER A 176 -5.76 -3.34 21.87
CA SER A 176 -6.07 -4.17 23.04
C SER A 176 -5.40 -5.55 22.91
N THR A 177 -5.40 -6.31 24.00
CA THR A 177 -5.13 -7.76 23.99
C THR A 177 -6.34 -8.58 23.54
N SER A 178 -7.53 -7.99 23.45
CA SER A 178 -8.75 -8.61 22.91
C SER A 178 -8.81 -8.49 21.38
N ARG A 179 -8.79 -9.63 20.66
CA ARG A 179 -8.95 -9.64 19.21
C ARG A 179 -10.23 -8.96 18.71
N PHE A 180 -11.29 -8.93 19.53
CA PHE A 180 -12.56 -8.27 19.17
C PHE A 180 -12.44 -6.76 19.21
N THR A 181 -11.77 -6.22 20.24
CA THR A 181 -11.46 -4.79 20.34
C THR A 181 -10.52 -4.36 19.22
N VAL A 182 -9.41 -5.11 19.01
CA VAL A 182 -8.49 -4.82 17.89
C VAL A 182 -9.23 -4.85 16.54
N ALA A 183 -10.07 -5.85 16.30
CA ALA A 183 -10.83 -5.94 15.05
C ALA A 183 -11.78 -4.75 14.84
N ARG A 184 -12.49 -4.34 15.89
CA ARG A 184 -13.42 -3.21 15.88
C ARG A 184 -12.69 -1.89 15.61
N ASP A 185 -11.63 -1.62 16.37
CA ASP A 185 -10.99 -0.30 16.37
C ASP A 185 -9.99 -0.12 15.24
N ALA A 186 -9.24 -1.16 14.87
CA ALA A 186 -8.37 -1.10 13.71
C ALA A 186 -9.18 -0.93 12.41
N ALA A 187 -10.31 -1.65 12.27
CA ALA A 187 -11.18 -1.46 11.10
C ALA A 187 -11.82 -0.06 11.07
N ALA A 188 -12.25 0.45 12.22
CA ALA A 188 -12.80 1.80 12.34
C ALA A 188 -11.76 2.87 11.98
N PHE A 189 -10.53 2.74 12.48
CA PHE A 189 -9.42 3.66 12.14
C PHE A 189 -9.09 3.59 10.65
N ALA A 190 -8.98 2.38 10.08
CA ALA A 190 -8.71 2.19 8.65
C ALA A 190 -9.80 2.83 7.77
N LYS A 191 -11.09 2.62 8.12
CA LYS A 191 -12.20 3.28 7.45
C LYS A 191 -12.12 4.81 7.55
N GLY A 192 -11.73 5.31 8.72
CA GLY A 192 -11.51 6.74 8.92
C GLY A 192 -10.40 7.29 8.02
N LEU A 193 -9.27 6.61 7.90
CA LEU A 193 -8.18 7.01 6.98
C LEU A 193 -8.69 7.14 5.54
N GLU A 194 -9.46 6.18 5.03
CA GLU A 194 -10.06 6.24 3.69
C GLU A 194 -11.00 7.44 3.54
N GLN A 195 -11.83 7.71 4.56
CA GLN A 195 -12.71 8.88 4.57
C GLN A 195 -11.94 10.21 4.57
N GLY A 196 -10.74 10.21 5.15
CA GLY A 196 -9.83 11.36 5.14
C GLY A 196 -8.99 11.49 3.87
N GLY A 197 -9.14 10.58 2.89
CA GLY A 197 -8.43 10.64 1.60
C GLY A 197 -7.02 10.00 1.61
N THR A 198 -6.69 9.20 2.64
CA THR A 198 -5.41 8.46 2.72
C THR A 198 -5.70 6.98 2.86
N LEU A 199 -5.01 6.14 2.07
CA LEU A 199 -5.22 4.69 2.11
C LEU A 199 -4.61 4.07 3.37
N PRO A 200 -5.29 3.12 4.04
CA PRO A 200 -4.78 2.42 5.22
C PRO A 200 -3.93 1.20 4.85
N THR A 201 -3.06 0.81 5.78
CA THR A 201 -2.32 -0.45 5.73
C THR A 201 -2.52 -1.25 7.01
N MET A 202 -3.18 -2.39 6.93
CA MET A 202 -3.33 -3.31 8.06
C MET A 202 -2.04 -4.07 8.30
N LYS A 203 -1.47 -4.05 9.51
CA LYS A 203 -0.16 -4.63 9.82
C LYS A 203 -0.09 -5.31 11.19
N HIS A 204 0.74 -6.33 11.35
CA HIS A 204 1.69 -7.02 10.45
C HIS A 204 1.21 -8.45 10.19
N PHE A 205 0.67 -8.71 9.01
CA PHE A 205 0.02 -9.99 8.67
C PHE A 205 1.01 -11.17 8.74
N PRO A 206 0.63 -12.32 9.33
CA PRO A 206 -0.67 -12.71 9.87
C PRO A 206 -0.91 -12.31 11.34
N GLY A 207 0.00 -11.61 11.99
CA GLY A 207 -0.10 -11.09 13.36
C GLY A 207 1.22 -11.18 14.11
N LEU A 208 1.78 -10.03 14.48
CA LEU A 208 3.06 -9.91 15.20
C LEU A 208 2.88 -9.73 16.72
N GLY A 209 1.63 -9.85 17.22
CA GLY A 209 1.28 -9.50 18.59
C GLY A 209 2.05 -10.25 19.70
N LEU A 210 2.54 -11.47 19.41
CA LEU A 210 3.31 -12.29 20.37
C LEU A 210 4.83 -12.10 20.25
N ALA A 211 5.30 -11.18 19.44
CA ALA A 211 6.73 -10.88 19.35
C ALA A 211 7.20 -10.19 20.64
N THR A 212 8.30 -10.64 21.21
CA THR A 212 8.92 -10.03 22.41
C THR A 212 9.97 -8.97 22.05
N VAL A 213 10.39 -8.94 20.79
CA VAL A 213 11.36 -7.97 20.24
C VAL A 213 10.92 -7.54 18.84
N SER A 214 11.46 -6.41 18.34
CA SER A 214 11.21 -5.95 16.98
C SER A 214 11.79 -6.90 15.94
N THR A 215 11.07 -7.13 14.86
CA THR A 215 11.57 -7.82 13.66
C THR A 215 12.71 -7.08 12.96
N ASP A 216 12.88 -5.79 13.24
CA ASP A 216 14.01 -4.99 12.77
C ASP A 216 15.32 -5.30 13.50
N GLN A 217 15.24 -5.90 14.69
CA GLN A 217 16.39 -6.18 15.56
C GLN A 217 16.81 -7.65 15.54
N ALA A 218 15.85 -8.55 15.34
CA ALA A 218 16.10 -9.99 15.43
C ALA A 218 15.17 -10.80 14.52
N VAL A 219 15.54 -12.06 14.29
CA VAL A 219 14.64 -13.06 13.70
C VAL A 219 13.60 -13.47 14.74
N VAL A 220 12.39 -13.01 14.53
CA VAL A 220 11.25 -13.33 15.40
C VAL A 220 10.55 -14.60 14.91
N ARG A 221 10.21 -15.48 15.84
CA ARG A 221 9.38 -16.67 15.61
C ARG A 221 8.11 -16.54 16.45
N ILE A 222 6.96 -16.77 15.84
CA ILE A 222 5.66 -16.78 16.50
C ILE A 222 5.21 -18.25 16.60
N ASP A 223 5.55 -18.88 17.70
CA ASP A 223 5.26 -20.30 17.97
C ASP A 223 3.81 -20.46 18.49
N LEU A 224 2.86 -20.14 17.62
CA LEU A 224 1.45 -20.25 17.89
C LEU A 224 0.83 -21.30 16.98
N GLY A 225 0.06 -22.23 17.54
CA GLY A 225 -0.61 -23.27 16.76
C GLY A 225 -1.58 -22.68 15.73
N ARG A 226 -1.73 -23.36 14.58
CA ARG A 226 -2.52 -22.92 13.41
C ARG A 226 -3.92 -22.40 13.77
N SER A 227 -4.65 -23.10 14.63
CA SER A 227 -6.00 -22.69 15.04
C SER A 227 -6.05 -21.36 15.78
N ARG A 228 -5.01 -21.04 16.58
CA ARG A 228 -4.90 -19.75 17.26
C ARG A 228 -4.51 -18.64 16.29
N LEU A 229 -3.60 -18.91 15.34
CA LEU A 229 -3.26 -17.98 14.26
C LEU A 229 -4.49 -17.60 13.42
N ILE A 230 -5.31 -18.58 13.05
CA ILE A 230 -6.54 -18.29 12.28
C ILE A 230 -7.51 -17.41 13.10
N ARG A 231 -7.64 -17.63 14.41
CA ARG A 231 -8.48 -16.76 15.26
C ARG A 231 -7.91 -15.34 15.40
N ALA A 232 -6.59 -15.17 15.32
CA ALA A 232 -5.94 -13.85 15.36
C ALA A 232 -6.14 -13.03 14.07
N LEU A 233 -6.67 -13.63 12.99
CA LEU A 233 -6.96 -12.95 11.73
C LEU A 233 -8.27 -12.12 11.74
N LEU A 234 -9.05 -12.17 12.82
CA LEU A 234 -10.32 -11.43 12.93
C LEU A 234 -10.20 -9.94 12.57
N PRO A 235 -9.14 -9.19 12.98
CA PRO A 235 -8.98 -7.79 12.59
C PRO A 235 -8.93 -7.58 11.07
N TYR A 236 -8.25 -8.46 10.34
CA TYR A 236 -8.19 -8.40 8.87
C TYR A 236 -9.55 -8.71 8.24
N GLN A 237 -10.24 -9.74 8.73
CA GLN A 237 -11.57 -10.13 8.24
C GLN A 237 -12.60 -9.01 8.40
N VAL A 238 -12.55 -8.29 9.52
CA VAL A 238 -13.45 -7.15 9.78
C VAL A 238 -13.08 -5.96 8.90
N ALA A 239 -11.79 -5.62 8.81
CA ALA A 239 -11.33 -4.51 7.98
C ALA A 239 -11.68 -4.73 6.50
N PHE A 240 -11.50 -5.94 5.93
CA PHE A 240 -11.82 -6.23 4.53
C PHE A 240 -13.31 -6.08 4.19
N ARG A 241 -14.20 -6.15 5.20
CA ARG A 241 -15.64 -5.90 5.01
C ARG A 241 -16.05 -4.45 5.20
N GLN A 242 -15.27 -3.66 5.93
CA GLN A 242 -15.62 -2.28 6.32
C GLN A 242 -14.91 -1.19 5.54
N THR A 243 -13.88 -1.54 4.79
CA THR A 243 -13.08 -0.61 3.97
C THR A 243 -13.22 -0.95 2.48
N LEU A 244 -12.78 -0.03 1.64
CA LEU A 244 -12.72 -0.23 0.17
C LEU A 244 -11.55 -1.14 -0.27
N GLY A 245 -10.83 -1.74 0.68
CA GLY A 245 -9.68 -2.61 0.49
C GLY A 245 -8.37 -1.94 0.95
N PRO A 246 -7.95 -2.22 2.20
CA PRO A 246 -6.68 -1.70 2.72
C PRO A 246 -5.50 -2.36 2.03
N VAL A 247 -4.32 -1.77 2.13
CA VAL A 247 -3.07 -2.50 1.88
C VAL A 247 -2.85 -3.46 3.05
N VAL A 248 -2.23 -4.61 2.82
CA VAL A 248 -1.84 -5.55 3.88
C VAL A 248 -0.32 -5.63 3.95
N MET A 249 0.25 -5.25 5.10
CA MET A 249 1.69 -5.40 5.34
C MET A 249 2.00 -6.81 5.85
N LEU A 250 2.91 -7.46 5.15
CA LEU A 250 3.39 -8.81 5.45
C LEU A 250 4.53 -8.75 6.48
N SER A 251 4.36 -9.44 7.60
CA SER A 251 5.38 -9.53 8.65
C SER A 251 6.66 -10.21 8.17
N THR A 252 7.80 -9.81 8.71
CA THR A 252 9.07 -10.52 8.52
C THR A 252 9.35 -11.57 9.61
N ALA A 253 8.40 -11.82 10.50
CA ALA A 253 8.47 -12.94 11.44
C ALA A 253 8.17 -14.29 10.77
N VAL A 254 8.67 -15.38 11.38
CA VAL A 254 8.41 -16.77 10.98
C VAL A 254 7.24 -17.32 11.79
N TYR A 255 6.37 -18.06 11.14
CA TYR A 255 5.18 -18.71 11.75
C TYR A 255 5.24 -20.23 11.49
N PRO A 256 5.95 -21.01 12.34
CA PRO A 256 6.27 -22.40 12.05
C PRO A 256 5.07 -23.31 11.79
N ALA A 257 3.92 -23.00 12.40
CA ALA A 257 2.66 -23.74 12.15
C ALA A 257 2.06 -23.48 10.73
N LEU A 258 2.61 -22.51 9.97
CA LEU A 258 2.17 -22.16 8.61
C LEU A 258 3.27 -22.39 7.58
N ASP A 259 4.51 -21.95 7.85
CA ASP A 259 5.68 -22.09 6.99
C ASP A 259 6.97 -21.88 7.80
N SER A 260 8.06 -22.48 7.37
CA SER A 260 9.41 -22.25 7.91
C SER A 260 10.03 -20.92 7.49
N HIS A 261 9.46 -20.26 6.47
CA HIS A 261 9.89 -18.97 5.98
C HIS A 261 9.13 -17.82 6.67
N ALA A 262 9.72 -16.62 6.68
CA ALA A 262 9.03 -15.44 7.16
C ALA A 262 7.82 -15.09 6.27
N ALA A 263 6.77 -14.52 6.86
CA ALA A 263 5.50 -14.28 6.14
C ALA A 263 5.68 -13.47 4.86
N ALA A 264 6.58 -12.47 4.86
CA ALA A 264 6.83 -11.62 3.70
C ALA A 264 7.38 -12.36 2.47
N TRP A 265 7.94 -13.56 2.65
CA TRP A 265 8.40 -14.44 1.55
C TRP A 265 7.92 -15.88 1.70
N SER A 266 6.75 -16.05 2.30
CA SER A 266 6.05 -17.33 2.44
C SER A 266 4.90 -17.43 1.45
N ARG A 267 5.03 -18.29 0.45
CA ARG A 267 3.94 -18.56 -0.49
C ARG A 267 2.71 -19.17 0.19
N PRO A 268 2.82 -20.14 1.14
CA PRO A 268 1.68 -20.65 1.92
C PRO A 268 0.92 -19.54 2.65
N ILE A 269 1.63 -18.56 3.24
CA ILE A 269 0.99 -17.45 3.97
C ILE A 269 0.34 -16.47 2.98
N ILE A 270 1.04 -16.05 1.92
CA ILE A 270 0.52 -15.04 0.99
C ILE A 270 -0.60 -15.62 0.13
N HIS A 271 -0.39 -16.77 -0.53
CA HIS A 271 -1.38 -17.35 -1.43
C HIS A 271 -2.38 -18.25 -0.72
N GLY A 272 -1.93 -19.10 0.21
CA GLY A 272 -2.82 -20.02 0.90
C GLY A 272 -3.71 -19.33 1.92
N LEU A 273 -3.11 -18.56 2.84
CA LEU A 273 -3.86 -17.95 3.93
C LEU A 273 -4.50 -16.62 3.54
N LEU A 274 -3.72 -15.64 3.05
CA LEU A 274 -4.25 -14.29 2.79
C LEU A 274 -5.18 -14.29 1.56
N ARG A 275 -4.70 -14.80 0.41
CA ARG A 275 -5.49 -14.77 -0.82
C ARG A 275 -6.52 -15.90 -0.90
N GLY A 276 -6.18 -17.10 -0.43
CA GLY A 276 -7.07 -18.26 -0.45
C GLY A 276 -8.11 -18.20 0.67
N THR A 277 -7.67 -18.33 1.94
CA THR A 277 -8.59 -18.44 3.08
C THR A 277 -9.33 -17.14 3.38
N LEU A 278 -8.66 -15.98 3.32
CA LEU A 278 -9.28 -14.68 3.56
C LEU A 278 -9.85 -14.02 2.29
N ALA A 279 -9.67 -14.62 1.11
CA ALA A 279 -10.12 -14.11 -0.19
C ALA A 279 -9.63 -12.67 -0.49
N PHE A 280 -8.49 -12.26 0.04
CA PHE A 280 -7.96 -10.92 -0.17
C PHE A 280 -7.41 -10.74 -1.59
N SER A 281 -7.99 -9.83 -2.35
CA SER A 281 -7.60 -9.52 -3.74
C SER A 281 -6.75 -8.24 -3.87
N GLY A 282 -6.62 -7.46 -2.78
CA GLY A 282 -5.92 -6.17 -2.77
C GLY A 282 -4.39 -6.27 -2.82
N THR A 283 -3.74 -5.13 -2.65
CA THR A 283 -2.28 -5.01 -2.70
C THR A 283 -1.64 -5.37 -1.37
N THR A 284 -0.55 -6.13 -1.42
CA THR A 284 0.31 -6.40 -0.27
C THR A 284 1.57 -5.54 -0.33
N ILE A 285 2.12 -5.21 0.85
CA ILE A 285 3.45 -4.60 1.00
C ILE A 285 4.25 -5.42 2.01
N THR A 286 5.54 -5.60 1.82
CA THR A 286 6.39 -6.20 2.87
C THR A 286 6.61 -5.21 4.00
N ASP A 287 6.88 -5.70 5.19
CA ASP A 287 7.61 -4.92 6.18
C ASP A 287 9.04 -4.61 5.68
N SER A 288 9.82 -3.82 6.43
CA SER A 288 11.16 -3.36 6.04
C SER A 288 12.08 -4.53 5.69
N LEU A 289 12.52 -4.61 4.43
CA LEU A 289 13.33 -5.73 3.94
C LEU A 289 14.79 -5.64 4.33
N ASP A 290 15.35 -4.44 4.43
CA ASP A 290 16.76 -4.22 4.82
C ASP A 290 16.99 -4.61 6.28
N ALA A 291 16.13 -4.25 7.20
CA ALA A 291 16.20 -4.70 8.59
C ALA A 291 16.08 -6.24 8.69
N ALA A 292 15.12 -6.83 7.96
CA ALA A 292 14.92 -8.26 7.93
C ALA A 292 16.10 -9.03 7.31
N ALA A 293 16.77 -8.46 6.30
CA ALA A 293 17.97 -9.00 5.70
C ALA A 293 19.14 -8.98 6.69
N ALA A 294 19.39 -7.81 7.32
CA ALA A 294 20.44 -7.64 8.32
C ALA A 294 20.30 -8.63 9.49
N ALA A 295 19.09 -8.77 10.04
CA ALA A 295 18.81 -9.71 11.15
C ALA A 295 19.10 -11.19 10.79
N ARG A 296 19.21 -11.53 9.50
CA ARG A 296 19.45 -12.89 9.00
C ARG A 296 20.80 -13.11 8.35
N GLY A 297 21.66 -12.09 8.30
CA GLY A 297 22.92 -12.14 7.56
C GLY A 297 22.71 -12.33 6.04
N LEU A 298 21.57 -11.87 5.53
CA LEU A 298 21.23 -11.91 4.10
C LEU A 298 21.42 -10.52 3.48
N THR A 299 21.39 -10.45 2.14
CA THR A 299 21.40 -9.18 1.42
C THR A 299 19.99 -8.76 1.04
N ASP A 300 19.75 -7.44 0.93
CA ASP A 300 18.44 -6.90 0.54
C ASP A 300 17.93 -7.44 -0.81
N PRO A 301 18.78 -7.58 -1.86
CA PRO A 301 18.36 -8.20 -3.10
C PRO A 301 17.83 -9.63 -2.93
N VAL A 302 18.43 -10.43 -2.05
CA VAL A 302 18.01 -11.83 -1.80
C VAL A 302 16.62 -11.87 -1.16
N VAL A 303 16.38 -11.10 -0.09
CA VAL A 303 15.07 -11.09 0.58
C VAL A 303 13.99 -10.45 -0.29
N ALA A 304 14.33 -9.43 -1.08
CA ALA A 304 13.42 -8.81 -2.03
C ALA A 304 12.99 -9.77 -3.14
N LEU A 305 13.94 -10.55 -3.70
CA LEU A 305 13.64 -11.56 -4.72
C LEU A 305 12.74 -12.66 -4.15
N ARG A 306 13.08 -13.21 -2.97
CA ARG A 306 12.24 -14.20 -2.27
C ARG A 306 10.81 -13.69 -2.04
N SER A 307 10.68 -12.44 -1.60
CA SER A 307 9.35 -11.81 -1.38
C SER A 307 8.57 -11.67 -2.69
N ALA A 308 9.26 -11.25 -3.76
CA ALA A 308 8.68 -11.13 -5.09
C ALA A 308 8.21 -12.47 -5.65
N GLU A 309 9.00 -13.53 -5.50
CA GLU A 309 8.68 -14.91 -5.91
C GLU A 309 7.55 -15.51 -5.09
N ALA A 310 7.47 -15.19 -3.79
CA ALA A 310 6.38 -15.61 -2.92
C ALA A 310 5.05 -14.90 -3.22
N GLY A 311 5.06 -13.77 -3.94
CA GLY A 311 3.85 -13.08 -4.39
C GLY A 311 3.51 -11.81 -3.62
N ALA A 312 4.43 -11.23 -2.82
CA ALA A 312 4.30 -9.88 -2.31
C ALA A 312 4.22 -8.88 -3.47
N ASP A 313 3.40 -7.85 -3.38
CA ASP A 313 3.22 -6.87 -4.46
C ASP A 313 4.21 -5.72 -4.36
N LEU A 314 4.17 -4.98 -3.28
CA LEU A 314 5.08 -3.89 -2.97
C LEU A 314 6.20 -4.39 -2.04
N LEU A 315 7.41 -3.91 -2.30
CA LEU A 315 8.62 -4.25 -1.56
C LEU A 315 9.13 -2.99 -0.88
N LEU A 316 9.07 -2.95 0.46
CA LEU A 316 9.50 -1.81 1.25
C LEU A 316 11.02 -1.90 1.50
N VAL A 317 11.77 -1.00 0.90
CA VAL A 317 13.24 -0.91 1.00
C VAL A 317 13.59 0.40 1.70
N THR A 318 13.89 0.33 2.99
CA THR A 318 14.12 1.51 3.85
C THR A 318 15.60 1.89 3.96
N GLY A 319 16.48 1.10 3.37
CA GLY A 319 17.92 1.36 3.29
C GLY A 319 18.30 2.50 2.37
N SER A 320 19.56 2.53 1.98
CA SER A 320 20.12 3.60 1.15
C SER A 320 19.59 3.60 -0.30
N GLN A 321 19.83 4.70 -1.02
CA GLN A 321 19.57 4.72 -2.47
C GLN A 321 20.38 3.68 -3.23
N ALA A 322 21.62 3.37 -2.79
CA ALA A 322 22.43 2.31 -3.36
C ALA A 322 21.78 0.94 -3.14
N THR A 323 21.28 0.67 -1.93
CA THR A 323 20.52 -0.53 -1.60
C THR A 323 19.32 -0.69 -2.54
N SER A 324 18.48 0.33 -2.65
CA SER A 324 17.29 0.26 -3.51
C SER A 324 17.60 0.15 -5.01
N LYS A 325 18.74 0.65 -5.48
CA LYS A 325 19.25 0.41 -6.85
C LYS A 325 19.68 -1.04 -7.03
N GLY A 326 20.38 -1.62 -6.05
CA GLY A 326 20.80 -3.03 -6.06
C GLY A 326 19.60 -3.97 -6.09
N VAL A 327 18.58 -3.72 -5.26
CA VAL A 327 17.32 -4.47 -5.29
C VAL A 327 16.64 -4.39 -6.65
N TYR A 328 16.52 -3.18 -7.22
CA TYR A 328 15.95 -3.00 -8.56
C TYR A 328 16.71 -3.79 -9.63
N ALA A 329 18.05 -3.70 -9.64
CA ALA A 329 18.89 -4.39 -10.62
C ALA A 329 18.75 -5.92 -10.51
N SER A 330 18.74 -6.46 -9.29
CA SER A 330 18.57 -7.89 -9.03
C SER A 330 17.21 -8.41 -9.51
N LEU A 331 16.12 -7.71 -9.18
CA LEU A 331 14.77 -8.07 -9.63
C LEU A 331 14.62 -7.99 -11.16
N LEU A 332 15.23 -6.97 -11.79
CA LEU A 332 15.21 -6.83 -13.25
C LEU A 332 15.99 -7.97 -13.93
N ALA A 333 17.16 -8.33 -13.41
CA ALA A 333 17.95 -9.46 -13.89
C ALA A 333 17.16 -10.78 -13.76
N ALA A 334 16.50 -11.02 -12.62
CA ALA A 334 15.64 -12.19 -12.41
C ALA A 334 14.43 -12.22 -13.36
N ALA A 335 13.85 -11.05 -13.66
CA ALA A 335 12.77 -10.93 -14.64
C ALA A 335 13.25 -11.21 -16.08
N GLN A 336 14.43 -10.74 -16.44
CA GLN A 336 15.05 -10.98 -17.75
C GLN A 336 15.46 -12.45 -17.94
N ALA A 337 15.95 -13.09 -16.87
CA ALA A 337 16.29 -14.51 -16.87
C ALA A 337 15.06 -15.45 -16.78
N GLY A 338 13.85 -14.90 -16.53
CA GLY A 338 12.62 -15.68 -16.42
C GLY A 338 12.39 -16.34 -15.06
N THR A 339 13.32 -16.23 -14.09
CA THR A 339 13.14 -16.77 -12.73
C THR A 339 12.05 -16.02 -11.97
N LEU A 340 11.83 -14.73 -12.30
CA LEU A 340 10.66 -13.98 -11.91
C LEU A 340 9.74 -13.76 -13.12
N PRO A 341 8.76 -14.66 -13.37
CA PRO A 341 8.00 -14.65 -14.60
C PRO A 341 7.19 -13.39 -14.84
N ARG A 342 7.11 -12.93 -16.09
CA ARG A 342 6.33 -11.75 -16.50
C ARG A 342 4.88 -11.82 -16.03
N SER A 343 4.25 -12.98 -16.05
CA SER A 343 2.86 -13.16 -15.58
C SER A 343 2.67 -12.79 -14.11
N ARG A 344 3.62 -13.17 -13.24
CA ARG A 344 3.60 -12.76 -11.81
C ARG A 344 3.81 -11.26 -11.65
N LEU A 345 4.75 -10.69 -12.40
CA LEU A 345 5.00 -9.24 -12.40
C LEU A 345 3.76 -8.47 -12.84
N THR A 346 3.09 -8.90 -13.92
CA THR A 346 1.87 -8.29 -14.43
C THR A 346 0.72 -8.40 -13.43
N ALA A 347 0.52 -9.56 -12.81
CA ALA A 347 -0.52 -9.75 -11.79
C ALA A 347 -0.31 -8.81 -10.59
N SER A 348 0.92 -8.67 -10.11
CA SER A 348 1.28 -7.73 -9.04
C SER A 348 1.08 -6.27 -9.49
N TYR A 349 1.56 -5.92 -10.68
CA TYR A 349 1.42 -4.60 -11.26
C TYR A 349 -0.05 -4.17 -11.38
N ASN A 350 -0.95 -5.07 -11.82
CA ASN A 350 -2.37 -4.77 -11.93
C ASN A 350 -3.00 -4.48 -10.56
N ARG A 351 -2.63 -5.20 -9.48
CA ARG A 351 -3.07 -4.87 -8.13
C ARG A 351 -2.54 -3.51 -7.66
N ILE A 352 -1.28 -3.21 -7.95
CA ILE A 352 -0.67 -1.91 -7.65
C ILE A 352 -1.38 -0.78 -8.43
N LEU A 353 -1.73 -0.99 -9.69
CA LEU A 353 -2.52 -0.02 -10.46
C LEU A 353 -3.91 0.19 -9.88
N GLY A 354 -4.59 -0.90 -9.47
CA GLY A 354 -5.87 -0.80 -8.77
C GLY A 354 -5.77 -0.03 -7.45
N LEU A 355 -4.66 -0.16 -6.70
CA LEU A 355 -4.40 0.68 -5.54
C LEU A 355 -4.18 2.14 -5.96
N LYS A 356 -3.33 2.38 -6.96
CA LYS A 356 -2.96 3.73 -7.42
C LYS A 356 -4.10 4.51 -8.06
N SER A 357 -5.11 3.84 -8.59
CA SER A 357 -6.32 4.51 -9.11
C SER A 357 -7.19 5.14 -8.03
N ARG A 358 -6.88 4.88 -6.77
CA ARG A 358 -7.57 5.40 -5.58
C ARG A 358 -6.78 6.50 -4.84
N LEU A 359 -5.59 6.89 -5.35
CA LEU A 359 -4.72 7.92 -4.75
C LEU A 359 -5.13 9.34 -5.14
#